data_164bebbf3e072fb0bd4387a656a42f7f
#
_entry.id   164bebbf3e072fb0bd4387a656a42f7f
#
_cell.length_a   1.000
_cell.length_b   1.000
_cell.length_c   1.000
_cell.angle_alpha   90.00
_cell.angle_beta   90.00
_cell.angle_gamma   90.00
#
_symmetry.space_group_name_H-M   'P 1'
#
loop_
_entity.id
_entity.type
_entity.pdbx_description
1 polymer ?
#
loop_
_entity_poly.entity_id
_entity_poly.type
_entity_poly.pdbx_seq_one_letter_code
_entity_poly.pdbx_strand_id
1 'polypeptide(L)'
;MKNAVCSDGRIHGMLQFYGAMRSGRWAGRVVQLQNLPRNYLEDLDTARDVLKSRDVELLDLLYGNPGDVIKQLIRTALVAEEGHRFIVADFSAIEARVIAWLAHEQWRQDVFAQGGDIYCASASSMFHVPVEKHGVNGHLRQKGKVAELALGYG
;
A
#
# COMPACT_ATOMS: atom_id res chain seq x y z
N MET A 1 -9.28 2.52 20.71
CA MET A 1 -8.18 3.49 20.64
C MET A 1 -8.07 4.35 21.90
N LYS A 2 -9.12 4.98 22.41
CA LYS A 2 -9.03 5.84 23.62
C LYS A 2 -8.32 5.18 24.81
N ASN A 3 -8.57 3.90 25.07
CA ASN A 3 -7.97 3.15 26.20
C ASN A 3 -6.49 2.76 25.98
N ALA A 4 -5.92 3.04 24.82
CA ALA A 4 -4.53 2.76 24.47
C ALA A 4 -3.66 4.02 24.52
N VAL A 5 -4.27 5.19 24.75
CA VAL A 5 -3.54 6.46 24.84
C VAL A 5 -2.88 6.55 26.20
N CYS A 6 -1.57 6.79 26.21
CA CYS A 6 -0.78 6.99 27.39
C CYS A 6 -0.96 8.41 27.97
N SER A 7 -0.37 8.68 29.14
CA SER A 7 -0.48 9.98 29.84
C SER A 7 0.08 11.16 29.04
N ASP A 8 0.97 10.91 28.09
CA ASP A 8 1.56 11.90 27.19
C ASP A 8 0.70 12.17 25.93
N GLY A 9 -0.51 11.60 25.86
CA GLY A 9 -1.41 11.74 24.72
C GLY A 9 -1.05 10.89 23.50
N ARG A 10 -0.06 10.00 23.59
CA ARG A 10 0.43 9.15 22.51
C ARG A 10 0.09 7.67 22.72
N ILE A 11 0.15 6.89 21.67
CA ILE A 11 0.06 5.42 21.74
C ILE A 11 1.44 4.85 21.48
N HIS A 12 1.98 4.12 22.46
CA HIS A 12 3.27 3.46 22.39
C HIS A 12 3.14 1.95 22.11
N GLY A 13 4.23 1.33 21.65
CA GLY A 13 4.31 -0.12 21.48
C GLY A 13 3.37 -0.71 20.41
N MET A 14 3.00 0.07 19.40
CA MET A 14 2.09 -0.35 18.34
C MET A 14 2.71 -1.35 17.37
N LEU A 15 4.01 -1.54 17.38
CA LEU A 15 4.73 -2.44 16.46
C LEU A 15 5.52 -3.47 17.26
N GLN A 16 5.43 -4.73 16.84
CA GLN A 16 6.19 -5.83 17.39
C GLN A 16 7.19 -6.34 16.36
N PHE A 17 8.48 -6.30 16.70
CA PHE A 17 9.53 -6.92 15.90
C PHE A 17 9.30 -8.43 15.82
N TYR A 18 9.43 -9.00 14.62
CA TYR A 18 9.23 -10.43 14.36
C TYR A 18 7.86 -10.96 14.83
N GLY A 19 6.84 -10.11 14.90
CA GLY A 19 5.52 -10.47 15.43
C GLY A 19 4.72 -11.41 14.54
N ALA A 20 5.00 -11.42 13.24
CA ALA A 20 4.45 -12.37 12.28
C ALA A 20 5.39 -13.57 12.15
N MET A 21 5.24 -14.56 13.03
CA MET A 21 6.18 -15.69 13.20
C MET A 21 6.50 -16.45 11.91
N ARG A 22 5.54 -16.60 10.99
CA ARG A 22 5.75 -17.33 9.71
C ARG A 22 6.64 -16.59 8.71
N SER A 23 6.63 -15.26 8.72
CA SER A 23 7.31 -14.43 7.72
C SER A 23 8.44 -13.59 8.30
N GLY A 24 8.59 -13.56 9.62
CA GLY A 24 9.54 -12.69 10.31
C GLY A 24 9.23 -11.18 10.19
N ARG A 25 8.05 -10.84 9.68
CA ARG A 25 7.64 -9.44 9.48
C ARG A 25 7.22 -8.79 10.80
N TRP A 26 7.31 -7.48 10.86
CA TRP A 26 6.71 -6.68 11.92
C TRP A 26 5.19 -6.93 11.99
N ALA A 27 4.64 -7.05 13.18
CA ALA A 27 3.20 -7.14 13.40
C ALA A 27 2.69 -5.89 14.11
N GLY A 28 1.46 -5.48 13.78
CA GLY A 28 0.77 -4.43 14.50
C GLY A 28 0.21 -4.94 15.82
N ARG A 29 0.33 -4.12 16.86
CA ARG A 29 -0.32 -4.31 18.17
C ARG A 29 -1.26 -3.14 18.39
N VAL A 30 -2.36 -3.35 19.11
CA VAL A 30 -3.35 -2.31 19.43
C VAL A 30 -4.01 -1.73 18.17
N VAL A 31 -3.24 -1.13 17.27
CA VAL A 31 -3.68 -0.64 15.97
C VAL A 31 -2.76 -1.19 14.90
N GLN A 32 -3.32 -1.88 13.92
CA GLN A 32 -2.55 -2.44 12.80
C GLN A 32 -2.40 -1.39 11.68
N LEU A 33 -1.45 -0.49 11.84
CA LEU A 33 -1.21 0.62 10.91
C LEU A 33 -1.01 0.17 9.46
N GLN A 34 -0.33 -0.97 9.27
CA GLN A 34 -0.07 -1.55 7.95
C GLN A 34 -1.34 -2.01 7.22
N ASN A 35 -2.42 -2.28 7.96
CA ASN A 35 -3.70 -2.76 7.41
C ASN A 35 -4.74 -1.65 7.25
N LEU A 36 -4.40 -0.41 7.55
CA LEU A 36 -5.31 0.71 7.30
C LEU A 36 -5.63 0.83 5.81
N PRO A 37 -6.90 1.13 5.45
CA PRO A 37 -7.31 1.30 4.07
C PRO A 37 -6.46 2.34 3.34
N ARG A 38 -6.27 2.15 2.03
CA ARG A 38 -5.61 3.14 1.17
C ARG A 38 -6.58 4.23 0.79
N ASN A 39 -6.05 5.42 0.54
CA ASN A 39 -6.82 6.55 0.04
C ASN A 39 -6.90 6.47 -1.49
N TYR A 40 -8.08 6.60 -2.02
CA TYR A 40 -8.36 6.68 -3.47
C TYR A 40 -9.03 8.00 -3.85
N LEU A 41 -9.57 8.73 -2.87
CA LEU A 41 -10.16 10.03 -3.07
C LEU A 41 -9.09 11.06 -3.43
N GLU A 42 -9.33 11.85 -4.46
CA GLU A 42 -8.43 12.89 -4.91
C GLU A 42 -8.50 14.14 -4.01
N ASP A 43 -9.70 14.43 -3.45
CA ASP A 43 -9.99 15.61 -2.65
C ASP A 43 -10.26 15.27 -1.17
N LEU A 44 -9.28 14.67 -0.51
CA LEU A 44 -9.35 14.27 0.90
C LEU A 44 -9.66 15.43 1.85
N ASP A 45 -9.28 16.65 1.52
CA ASP A 45 -9.51 17.81 2.37
C ASP A 45 -10.99 18.20 2.37
N THR A 46 -11.62 18.28 1.20
CA THR A 46 -13.06 18.52 1.08
C THR A 46 -13.87 17.43 1.79
N ALA A 47 -13.50 16.15 1.55
CA ALA A 47 -14.16 15.02 2.21
C ALA A 47 -14.07 15.10 3.75
N ARG A 48 -12.93 15.55 4.26
CA ARG A 48 -12.71 15.74 5.70
C ARG A 48 -13.56 16.88 6.25
N ASP A 49 -13.69 17.98 5.53
CA ASP A 49 -14.46 19.15 5.97
C ASP A 49 -15.97 18.86 5.95
N VAL A 50 -16.46 18.15 4.93
CA VAL A 50 -17.84 17.66 4.90
C VAL A 50 -18.08 16.68 6.05
N LEU A 51 -17.14 15.78 6.36
CA LEU A 51 -17.27 14.88 7.50
C LEU A 51 -17.32 15.63 8.85
N LYS A 52 -16.53 16.71 8.99
CA LYS A 52 -16.54 17.56 10.20
C LYS A 52 -17.86 18.31 10.37
N SER A 53 -18.50 18.72 9.27
CA SER A 53 -19.83 19.36 9.34
C SER A 53 -20.95 18.40 9.79
N ARG A 54 -20.66 17.08 9.79
CA ARG A 54 -21.61 16.00 10.13
C ARG A 54 -22.78 15.90 9.16
N ASP A 55 -22.68 16.47 7.98
CA ASP A 55 -23.68 16.38 6.93
C ASP A 55 -23.48 15.07 6.15
N VAL A 56 -24.19 14.03 6.59
CA VAL A 56 -24.11 12.69 5.98
C VAL A 56 -24.78 12.67 4.61
N GLU A 57 -25.83 13.47 4.41
CA GLU A 57 -26.55 13.55 3.13
C GLU A 57 -25.66 14.19 2.06
N LEU A 58 -24.95 15.26 2.41
CA LEU A 58 -23.97 15.89 1.52
C LEU A 58 -22.82 14.94 1.20
N LEU A 59 -22.35 14.16 2.19
CA LEU A 59 -21.29 13.19 1.99
C LEU A 59 -21.73 12.07 1.02
N ASP A 60 -22.97 11.60 1.16
CA ASP A 60 -23.55 10.60 0.26
C ASP A 60 -23.75 11.15 -1.15
N LEU A 61 -24.22 12.37 -1.26
CA LEU A 61 -24.44 13.05 -2.54
C LEU A 61 -23.13 13.23 -3.33
N LEU A 62 -22.05 13.63 -2.65
CA LEU A 62 -20.76 13.91 -3.30
C LEU A 62 -19.95 12.64 -3.61
N TYR A 63 -20.02 11.63 -2.75
CA TYR A 63 -19.12 10.46 -2.79
C TYR A 63 -19.84 9.11 -2.88
N GLY A 64 -21.16 9.07 -2.77
CA GLY A 64 -22.00 7.90 -2.92
C GLY A 64 -22.02 6.96 -1.72
N ASN A 65 -20.94 6.83 -0.96
CA ASN A 65 -20.88 5.94 0.21
C ASN A 65 -20.11 6.56 1.38
N PRO A 66 -20.79 7.12 2.38
CA PRO A 66 -20.17 7.74 3.54
C PRO A 66 -19.22 6.82 4.31
N GLY A 67 -19.56 5.53 4.41
CA GLY A 67 -18.73 4.53 5.09
C GLY A 67 -17.38 4.31 4.40
N ASP A 68 -17.34 4.40 3.09
CA ASP A 68 -16.12 4.27 2.29
C ASP A 68 -15.23 5.52 2.40
N VAL A 69 -15.84 6.69 2.42
CA VAL A 69 -15.14 7.96 2.67
C VAL A 69 -14.46 7.93 4.03
N ILE A 70 -15.20 7.54 5.09
CA ILE A 70 -14.66 7.45 6.45
C ILE A 70 -13.47 6.50 6.50
N LYS A 71 -13.55 5.31 5.88
CA LYS A 71 -12.41 4.37 5.81
C LYS A 71 -11.19 5.00 5.17
N GLN A 72 -11.36 5.74 4.08
CA GLN A 72 -10.25 6.39 3.38
C GLN A 72 -9.64 7.54 4.17
N LEU A 73 -10.41 8.24 4.98
CA LEU A 73 -9.94 9.32 5.84
C LEU A 73 -9.14 8.83 7.08
N ILE A 74 -9.22 7.56 7.46
CA ILE A 74 -8.53 7.05 8.65
C ILE A 74 -7.01 7.31 8.60
N ARG A 75 -6.35 7.09 7.45
CA ARG A 75 -4.90 7.35 7.32
C ARG A 75 -4.54 8.82 7.47
N THR A 76 -5.42 9.72 7.14
CA THR A 76 -5.17 11.18 7.24
C THR A 76 -5.12 11.66 8.69
N ALA A 77 -5.53 10.83 9.65
CA ALA A 77 -5.35 11.10 11.08
C ALA A 77 -3.91 10.91 11.56
N LEU A 78 -3.06 10.26 10.75
CA LEU A 78 -1.63 10.13 11.04
C LEU A 78 -0.93 11.38 10.55
N VAL A 79 -0.64 12.29 11.45
CA VAL A 79 0.06 13.54 11.18
C VAL A 79 1.41 13.55 11.87
N ALA A 80 2.42 14.19 11.23
CA ALA A 80 3.69 14.43 11.89
C ALA A 80 3.52 15.53 12.95
N GLU A 81 4.31 15.45 14.02
CA GLU A 81 4.39 16.52 15.02
C GLU A 81 4.93 17.80 14.39
N GLU A 82 4.63 18.94 14.99
CA GLU A 82 5.12 20.24 14.51
C GLU A 82 6.66 20.24 14.43
N GLY A 83 7.20 20.73 13.32
CA GLY A 83 8.63 20.68 13.02
C GLY A 83 9.15 19.32 12.53
N HIS A 84 8.31 18.30 12.44
CA HIS A 84 8.66 16.97 11.95
C HIS A 84 7.94 16.62 10.65
N ARG A 85 8.46 15.64 9.93
CA ARG A 85 7.84 15.08 8.73
C ARG A 85 7.97 13.57 8.68
N PHE A 86 7.02 12.90 8.05
CA PHE A 86 7.17 11.49 7.72
C PHE A 86 8.13 11.34 6.53
N ILE A 87 9.06 10.42 6.65
CA ILE A 87 9.85 9.91 5.52
C ILE A 87 9.32 8.51 5.24
N VAL A 88 8.70 8.35 4.07
CA VAL A 88 8.09 7.08 3.67
C VAL A 88 8.88 6.51 2.51
N ALA A 89 9.45 5.31 2.70
CA ALA A 89 10.19 4.59 1.69
C ALA A 89 9.82 3.11 1.73
N ASP A 90 9.73 2.50 0.57
CA ASP A 90 9.42 1.08 0.41
C ASP A 90 10.31 0.48 -0.68
N PHE A 91 10.75 -0.75 -0.45
CA PHE A 91 11.52 -1.48 -1.46
C PHE A 91 10.61 -1.98 -2.58
N SER A 92 10.85 -1.51 -3.79
CA SER A 92 10.07 -1.92 -4.95
C SER A 92 10.28 -3.39 -5.28
N ALA A 93 9.21 -4.19 -5.20
CA ALA A 93 9.19 -5.63 -5.55
C ALA A 93 10.32 -6.43 -4.90
N ILE A 94 10.63 -6.19 -3.62
CA ILE A 94 11.81 -6.79 -2.96
C ILE A 94 11.78 -8.32 -2.97
N GLU A 95 10.61 -8.93 -2.76
CA GLU A 95 10.47 -10.39 -2.76
C GLU A 95 10.81 -10.97 -4.14
N ALA A 96 10.30 -10.39 -5.22
CA ALA A 96 10.63 -10.82 -6.58
C ALA A 96 12.13 -10.65 -6.91
N ARG A 97 12.77 -9.59 -6.40
CA ARG A 97 14.22 -9.38 -6.55
C ARG A 97 15.03 -10.47 -5.85
N VAL A 98 14.69 -10.78 -4.61
CA VAL A 98 15.39 -11.79 -3.82
C VAL A 98 15.20 -13.18 -4.43
N ILE A 99 13.98 -13.52 -4.85
CA ILE A 99 13.69 -14.81 -5.50
C ILE A 99 14.45 -14.92 -6.83
N ALA A 100 14.44 -13.89 -7.67
CA ALA A 100 15.18 -13.89 -8.94
C ALA A 100 16.70 -14.07 -8.71
N TRP A 101 17.24 -13.46 -7.66
CA TRP A 101 18.66 -13.62 -7.29
C TRP A 101 18.96 -15.03 -6.80
N LEU A 102 18.13 -15.60 -5.91
CA LEU A 102 18.31 -16.95 -5.39
C LEU A 102 18.15 -18.03 -6.48
N ALA A 103 17.20 -17.81 -7.40
CA ALA A 103 16.95 -18.72 -8.51
C ALA A 103 17.91 -18.55 -9.69
N HIS A 104 18.83 -17.58 -9.62
CA HIS A 104 19.74 -17.23 -10.72
C HIS A 104 19.02 -16.89 -12.03
N GLU A 105 17.81 -16.33 -11.97
CA GLU A 105 17.05 -15.91 -13.14
C GLU A 105 17.56 -14.59 -13.72
N GLN A 106 18.50 -14.69 -14.64
CA GLN A 106 19.21 -13.53 -15.19
C GLN A 106 18.29 -12.51 -15.85
N TRP A 107 17.31 -12.94 -16.65
CA TRP A 107 16.41 -12.00 -17.35
C TRP A 107 15.65 -11.08 -16.38
N ARG A 108 15.23 -11.60 -15.20
CA ARG A 108 14.57 -10.80 -14.17
C ARG A 108 15.54 -9.84 -13.52
N GLN A 109 16.75 -10.29 -13.23
CA GLN A 109 17.81 -9.44 -12.67
C GLN A 109 18.14 -8.30 -13.63
N ASP A 110 18.21 -8.56 -14.94
CA ASP A 110 18.45 -7.55 -15.96
C ASP A 110 17.32 -6.52 -16.04
N VAL A 111 16.05 -6.94 -15.97
CA VAL A 111 14.90 -6.04 -15.88
C VAL A 111 15.02 -5.10 -14.68
N PHE A 112 15.40 -5.64 -13.53
CA PHE A 112 15.60 -4.82 -12.32
C PHE A 112 16.80 -3.88 -12.43
N ALA A 113 17.91 -4.33 -13.00
CA ALA A 113 19.11 -3.52 -13.18
C ALA A 113 18.86 -2.32 -14.11
N GLN A 114 18.00 -2.49 -15.10
CA GLN A 114 17.58 -1.42 -16.03
C GLN A 114 16.47 -0.52 -15.46
N GLY A 115 16.05 -0.74 -14.22
CA GLY A 115 14.94 0.01 -13.60
C GLY A 115 13.56 -0.34 -14.16
N GLY A 116 13.41 -1.47 -14.86
CA GLY A 116 12.17 -1.94 -15.44
C GLY A 116 11.14 -2.38 -14.40
N ASP A 117 9.88 -2.40 -14.82
CA ASP A 117 8.75 -2.91 -14.03
C ASP A 117 8.57 -4.41 -14.30
N ILE A 118 8.95 -5.25 -13.33
CA ILE A 118 8.88 -6.70 -13.46
C ILE A 118 7.47 -7.20 -13.77
N TYR A 119 6.43 -6.54 -13.24
CA TYR A 119 5.04 -6.92 -13.51
C TYR A 119 4.63 -6.67 -14.96
N CYS A 120 5.15 -5.59 -15.57
CA CYS A 120 4.99 -5.35 -17.00
C CYS A 120 5.76 -6.37 -17.84
N ALA A 121 7.01 -6.65 -17.45
CA ALA A 121 7.85 -7.62 -18.16
C ALA A 121 7.23 -9.03 -18.15
N SER A 122 6.76 -9.48 -16.98
CA SER A 122 6.09 -10.78 -16.84
C SER A 122 4.78 -10.83 -17.61
N ALA A 123 3.96 -9.77 -17.57
CA ALA A 123 2.75 -9.70 -18.37
C ALA A 123 3.06 -9.73 -19.87
N SER A 124 4.09 -9.01 -20.31
CA SER A 124 4.52 -9.04 -21.73
C SER A 124 4.94 -10.43 -22.18
N SER A 125 5.69 -11.15 -21.34
CA SER A 125 6.08 -12.53 -21.61
C SER A 125 4.89 -13.49 -21.65
N MET A 126 3.95 -13.37 -20.69
CA MET A 126 2.78 -14.24 -20.60
C MET A 126 1.78 -14.07 -21.75
N PHE A 127 1.57 -12.83 -22.17
CA PHE A 127 0.55 -12.50 -23.19
C PHE A 127 1.13 -12.26 -24.57
N HIS A 128 2.47 -12.29 -24.72
CA HIS A 128 3.18 -12.05 -25.98
C HIS A 128 2.83 -10.70 -26.62
N VAL A 129 2.56 -9.68 -25.80
CA VAL A 129 2.27 -8.31 -26.22
C VAL A 129 3.06 -7.32 -25.35
N PRO A 130 3.43 -6.15 -25.90
CA PRO A 130 4.07 -5.12 -25.09
C PRO A 130 3.10 -4.62 -24.00
N VAL A 131 3.59 -4.51 -22.76
CA VAL A 131 2.83 -4.01 -21.61
C VAL A 131 3.60 -2.88 -20.96
N GLU A 132 2.97 -1.72 -20.86
CA GLU A 132 3.54 -0.53 -20.23
C GLU A 132 2.66 -0.09 -19.04
N LYS A 133 3.30 0.41 -17.97
CA LYS A 133 2.61 0.75 -16.72
C LYS A 133 1.48 1.78 -16.91
N HIS A 134 1.69 2.78 -17.75
CA HIS A 134 0.76 3.88 -18.03
C HIS A 134 0.54 4.03 -19.55
N GLY A 135 0.62 2.96 -20.31
CA GLY A 135 0.55 2.95 -21.78
C GLY A 135 -0.15 1.72 -22.32
N VAL A 136 0.42 1.20 -23.41
CA VAL A 136 -0.14 0.07 -24.17
C VAL A 136 -0.32 -1.15 -23.26
N ASN A 137 -1.53 -1.72 -23.30
CA ASN A 137 -1.90 -2.92 -22.53
C ASN A 137 -1.68 -2.82 -21.01
N GLY A 138 -1.67 -1.61 -20.45
CA GLY A 138 -1.38 -1.37 -19.02
C GLY A 138 -2.30 -2.15 -18.06
N HIS A 139 -3.52 -2.49 -18.48
CA HIS A 139 -4.44 -3.32 -17.69
C HIS A 139 -3.92 -4.75 -17.45
N LEU A 140 -3.05 -5.27 -18.30
CA LEU A 140 -2.42 -6.58 -18.14
C LEU A 140 -1.35 -6.60 -17.03
N ARG A 141 -0.79 -5.43 -16.67
CA ARG A 141 0.19 -5.32 -15.61
C ARG A 141 -0.31 -5.92 -14.28
N GLN A 142 -1.61 -5.77 -13.97
CA GLN A 142 -2.19 -6.36 -12.76
C GLN A 142 -2.16 -7.89 -12.81
N LYS A 143 -2.36 -8.50 -13.97
CA LYS A 143 -2.24 -9.95 -14.14
C LYS A 143 -0.79 -10.41 -13.96
N GLY A 144 0.17 -9.68 -14.52
CA GLY A 144 1.60 -9.91 -14.28
C GLY A 144 1.96 -9.83 -12.79
N LYS A 145 1.41 -8.84 -12.07
CA LYS A 145 1.61 -8.72 -10.62
C LYS A 145 1.08 -9.93 -9.86
N VAL A 146 -0.12 -10.41 -10.20
CA VAL A 146 -0.71 -11.60 -9.55
C VAL A 146 0.15 -12.83 -9.83
N ALA A 147 0.61 -13.02 -11.06
CA ALA A 147 1.47 -14.15 -11.42
C ALA A 147 2.80 -14.13 -10.65
N GLU A 148 3.48 -12.99 -10.59
CA GLU A 148 4.74 -12.85 -9.84
C GLU A 148 4.57 -13.17 -8.35
N LEU A 149 3.50 -12.67 -7.73
CA LEU A 149 3.25 -12.93 -6.32
C LEU A 149 2.82 -14.39 -6.08
N ALA A 150 1.99 -14.98 -6.94
CA ALA A 150 1.57 -16.38 -6.82
C ALA A 150 2.76 -17.33 -6.97
N LEU A 151 3.61 -17.12 -7.95
CA LEU A 151 4.82 -17.92 -8.16
C LEU A 151 5.85 -17.77 -7.03
N GLY A 152 5.87 -16.62 -6.37
CA GLY A 152 6.77 -16.35 -5.25
C GLY A 152 6.34 -17.02 -3.94
N TYR A 153 5.07 -17.32 -3.79
CA TYR A 153 4.53 -17.93 -2.55
C TYR A 153 4.24 -19.44 -2.66
N GLY A 154 4.37 -20.03 -3.83
CA GLY A 154 4.14 -21.45 -4.09
C GLY A 154 2.70 -21.74 -4.45
#